data_b0f632f8fea52acdfaacbe182bc0a669
#
_entry.id   b0f632f8fea52acdfaacbe182bc0a669
#
_cell.length_a   1.000
_cell.length_b   1.000
_cell.length_c   1.000
_cell.angle_alpha   90.00
_cell.angle_beta   90.00
_cell.angle_gamma   90.00
#
_symmetry.space_group_name_H-M   'P 1'
#
loop_
_entity.id
_entity.type
_entity.pdbx_description
1 polymer ?
#
loop_
_entity_poly.entity_id
_entity_poly.type
_entity_poly.pdbx_seq_one_letter_code
_entity_poly.pdbx_strand_id
1 'polypeptide(L)'
;MIQLPGTKIFIGTMNDLAQTNGQDWAFVHATQSIHYKIFGWNRTTNKPNKNHPNYIFYEKDNRLSLNWVDGAAHLYNWSGVETFNKILDFIEKWSNQRKILIHCDQGQSRSPTLGLLYLAKRLKSIANDSFGNAKNEFIKIYPNYLPSGIGDYVDQNWNKIV
;
A
#
# COMPACT_ATOMS: atom_id res chain seq x y z
N MET A 1 -9.05 12.13 -0.74
CA MET A 1 -9.04 10.69 -0.43
C MET A 1 -10.41 10.08 -0.68
N ILE A 2 -10.44 8.80 -1.00
CA ILE A 2 -11.68 8.07 -1.30
C ILE A 2 -11.80 6.91 -0.33
N GLN A 3 -12.98 6.80 0.30
CA GLN A 3 -13.28 5.67 1.19
C GLN A 3 -13.70 4.45 0.37
N LEU A 4 -13.13 3.31 0.67
CA LEU A 4 -13.54 2.05 0.06
C LEU A 4 -14.90 1.61 0.63
N PRO A 5 -15.83 1.16 -0.24
CA PRO A 5 -17.19 0.84 0.17
C PRO A 5 -17.25 -0.20 1.28
N GLY A 6 -18.11 0.06 2.29
CA GLY A 6 -18.31 -0.86 3.40
C GLY A 6 -17.14 -0.99 4.37
N THR A 7 -16.16 -0.11 4.31
CA THR A 7 -14.95 -0.16 5.14
C THR A 7 -14.67 1.17 5.81
N LYS A 8 -13.69 1.16 6.71
CA LYS A 8 -13.06 2.37 7.27
C LYS A 8 -11.71 2.68 6.59
N ILE A 9 -11.49 2.17 5.38
CA ILE A 9 -10.25 2.30 4.64
C ILE A 9 -10.38 3.40 3.61
N PHE A 10 -9.40 4.29 3.57
CA PHE A 10 -9.33 5.43 2.65
C PHE A 10 -8.07 5.30 1.82
N ILE A 11 -8.19 5.55 0.52
CA ILE A 11 -7.05 5.61 -0.41
C ILE A 11 -6.79 7.07 -0.72
N GLY A 12 -5.54 7.48 -0.66
CA GLY A 12 -5.20 8.87 -0.86
C GLY A 12 -3.78 9.13 -1.35
N THR A 13 -3.45 10.41 -1.29
CA THR A 13 -2.19 10.99 -1.72
C THR A 13 -1.36 11.45 -0.52
N MET A 14 -0.12 11.91 -0.78
CA MET A 14 0.71 12.56 0.23
C MET A 14 0.01 13.78 0.84
N ASN A 15 -0.76 14.53 0.04
CA ASN A 15 -1.49 15.70 0.54
C ASN A 15 -2.60 15.31 1.51
N ASP A 16 -3.23 14.17 1.31
CA ASP A 16 -4.28 13.68 2.20
C ASP A 16 -3.76 13.34 3.59
N LEU A 17 -2.50 12.96 3.70
CA LEU A 17 -1.86 12.65 4.99
C LEU A 17 -1.94 13.84 5.95
N ALA A 18 -1.76 15.05 5.45
CA ALA A 18 -1.81 16.26 6.27
C ALA A 18 -3.21 16.56 6.84
N GLN A 19 -4.25 15.97 6.27
CA GLN A 19 -5.64 16.16 6.69
C GLN A 19 -6.10 15.14 7.73
N THR A 20 -5.25 14.17 8.07
CA THR A 20 -5.56 13.11 9.02
C THR A 20 -4.88 13.39 10.35
N ASN A 21 -5.64 13.50 11.41
CA ASN A 21 -5.10 13.75 12.75
C ASN A 21 -5.05 12.47 13.58
N GLY A 22 -3.85 12.13 13.97
CA GLY A 22 -3.29 11.37 15.05
C GLY A 22 -4.00 10.09 15.46
N GLN A 23 -4.85 10.17 16.45
CA GLN A 23 -5.20 9.00 17.27
C GLN A 23 -6.27 8.08 16.68
N ASP A 24 -7.10 8.59 15.78
CA ASP A 24 -8.21 7.81 15.20
C ASP A 24 -7.82 7.10 13.91
N TRP A 25 -6.61 7.27 13.46
CA TRP A 25 -6.12 6.74 12.20
C TRP A 25 -4.99 5.74 12.39
N ALA A 26 -4.94 4.75 11.49
CA ALA A 26 -3.75 3.96 11.19
C ALA A 26 -3.29 4.29 9.76
N PHE A 27 -2.02 4.08 9.48
CA PHE A 27 -1.42 4.56 8.23
C PHE A 27 -0.60 3.46 7.55
N VAL A 28 -0.80 3.33 6.24
CA VAL A 28 0.12 2.62 5.35
C VAL A 28 0.76 3.67 4.43
N HIS A 29 2.02 3.96 4.69
CA HIS A 29 2.82 4.91 3.91
C HIS A 29 3.55 4.16 2.79
N ALA A 30 2.90 4.03 1.63
CA ALA A 30 3.45 3.31 0.49
C ALA A 30 4.36 4.20 -0.35
N THR A 31 5.34 4.84 0.29
CA THR A 31 6.24 5.79 -0.36
C THR A 31 7.59 5.87 0.33
N GLN A 32 8.64 5.85 -0.49
CA GLN A 32 10.02 5.96 -0.05
C GLN A 32 10.29 7.26 0.72
N SER A 33 9.65 8.36 0.35
CA SER A 33 9.88 9.66 0.98
C SER A 33 9.57 9.64 2.48
N ILE A 34 8.48 9.02 2.89
CA ILE A 34 8.14 8.86 4.32
C ILE A 34 9.10 7.86 4.98
N HIS A 35 9.36 6.73 4.33
CA HIS A 35 10.24 5.71 4.86
C HIS A 35 11.65 6.26 5.14
N TYR A 36 12.22 6.99 4.19
CA TYR A 36 13.51 7.66 4.33
C TYR A 36 13.50 8.68 5.46
N LYS A 37 12.43 9.46 5.57
CA LYS A 37 12.30 10.47 6.63
C LYS A 37 12.32 9.85 8.02
N ILE A 38 11.70 8.69 8.21
CA ILE A 38 11.66 7.98 9.49
C ILE A 38 13.10 7.63 9.94
N PHE A 39 13.95 7.18 9.02
CA PHE A 39 15.31 6.72 9.34
C PHE A 39 16.39 7.79 9.12
N GLY A 40 16.02 8.97 8.65
CA GLY A 40 16.99 10.00 8.29
C GLY A 40 17.84 9.64 7.07
N TRP A 41 17.35 8.76 6.21
CA TRP A 41 18.05 8.37 4.99
C TRP A 41 17.88 9.38 3.87
N ASN A 42 18.86 9.44 2.98
CA ASN A 42 18.81 10.21 1.76
C ASN A 42 19.57 9.46 0.63
N ARG A 43 19.60 10.06 -0.55
CA ARG A 43 20.20 9.39 -1.72
C ARG A 43 21.69 9.69 -1.91
N THR A 44 22.29 10.53 -1.07
CA THR A 44 23.67 11.02 -1.27
C THR A 44 24.57 10.76 -0.07
N THR A 45 24.28 11.37 1.07
CA THR A 45 25.18 11.38 2.22
C THR A 45 24.86 10.35 3.29
N ASN A 46 23.63 9.87 3.32
CA ASN A 46 23.18 8.84 4.28
C ASN A 46 22.27 7.83 3.58
N LYS A 47 22.84 7.08 2.65
CA LYS A 47 22.11 6.07 1.89
C LYS A 47 21.73 4.89 2.78
N PRO A 48 20.54 4.30 2.60
CA PRO A 48 20.16 3.12 3.33
C PRO A 48 21.01 1.91 2.94
N ASN A 49 21.34 1.08 3.92
CA ASN A 49 21.97 -0.21 3.68
C ASN A 49 20.87 -1.25 3.38
N LYS A 50 21.01 -1.96 2.26
CA LYS A 50 20.07 -3.01 1.87
C LYS A 50 19.95 -4.15 2.87
N ASN A 51 20.94 -4.33 3.73
CA ASN A 51 20.94 -5.33 4.80
C ASN A 51 20.28 -4.82 6.10
N HIS A 52 19.88 -3.56 6.14
CA HIS A 52 19.16 -3.02 7.30
C HIS A 52 17.85 -3.79 7.50
N PRO A 53 17.51 -4.22 8.73
CA PRO A 53 16.31 -5.03 8.97
C PRO A 53 15.01 -4.35 8.55
N ASN A 54 14.97 -3.03 8.53
CA ASN A 54 13.82 -2.25 8.11
C ASN A 54 14.01 -1.59 6.74
N TYR A 55 14.88 -2.13 5.89
CA TYR A 55 15.13 -1.56 4.56
C TYR A 55 13.86 -1.53 3.72
N ILE A 56 13.09 -2.61 3.72
CA ILE A 56 11.89 -2.77 2.88
C ILE A 56 10.66 -2.16 3.54
N PHE A 57 10.41 -2.52 4.79
CA PHE A 57 9.25 -2.02 5.51
C PHE A 57 9.56 -1.84 6.99
N TYR A 58 8.76 -0.98 7.64
CA TYR A 58 8.85 -0.74 9.06
C TYR A 58 7.47 -0.53 9.64
N GLU A 59 7.13 -1.37 10.61
CA GLU A 59 5.89 -1.25 11.36
C GLU A 59 6.19 -0.78 12.77
N LYS A 60 5.55 0.30 13.19
CA LYS A 60 5.60 0.80 14.56
C LYS A 60 4.25 1.38 14.94
N ASP A 61 3.67 0.85 16.03
CA ASP A 61 2.35 1.27 16.51
C ASP A 61 1.30 1.16 15.41
N ASN A 62 0.64 2.26 15.08
CA ASN A 62 -0.42 2.34 14.06
C ASN A 62 0.10 2.75 12.68
N ARG A 63 1.39 2.60 12.42
CA ARG A 63 2.02 3.01 11.16
C ARG A 63 2.83 1.88 10.55
N LEU A 64 2.65 1.70 9.27
CA LEU A 64 3.47 0.83 8.42
C LEU A 64 4.04 1.69 7.29
N SER A 65 5.35 1.72 7.15
CA SER A 65 6.01 2.43 6.04
C SER A 65 6.75 1.47 5.12
N LEU A 66 6.77 1.80 3.85
CA LEU A 66 7.33 0.98 2.79
C LEU A 66 8.38 1.78 2.01
N ASN A 67 9.52 1.15 1.77
CA ASN A 67 10.56 1.72 0.90
C ASN A 67 10.17 1.45 -0.57
N TRP A 68 9.13 2.12 -1.03
CA TRP A 68 8.55 1.90 -2.35
C TRP A 68 8.65 3.15 -3.21
N VAL A 69 9.08 2.95 -4.45
CA VAL A 69 9.01 3.95 -5.51
C VAL A 69 7.99 3.50 -6.54
N ASP A 70 7.43 4.45 -7.27
CA ASP A 70 6.58 4.13 -8.41
C ASP A 70 7.48 3.78 -9.58
N GLY A 71 7.32 2.58 -10.13
CA GLY A 71 8.21 2.11 -11.19
C GLY A 71 7.90 0.70 -11.65
N ALA A 72 8.88 0.09 -12.32
CA ALA A 72 8.74 -1.22 -12.96
C ALA A 72 8.48 -2.36 -11.96
N ALA A 73 7.86 -3.43 -12.44
CA ALA A 73 7.47 -4.57 -11.64
C ALA A 73 8.63 -5.19 -10.84
N HIS A 74 9.83 -5.27 -11.42
CA HIS A 74 10.98 -5.89 -10.75
C HIS A 74 11.41 -5.17 -9.48
N LEU A 75 11.07 -3.88 -9.31
CA LEU A 75 11.39 -3.12 -8.11
C LEU A 75 10.69 -3.68 -6.87
N TYR A 76 9.57 -4.38 -7.05
CA TYR A 76 8.81 -4.99 -5.97
C TYR A 76 9.33 -6.37 -5.57
N ASN A 77 10.28 -6.93 -6.31
CA ASN A 77 10.95 -8.19 -5.94
C ASN A 77 11.67 -8.09 -4.60
N TRP A 78 12.16 -6.92 -4.22
CA TRP A 78 12.77 -6.69 -2.91
C TRP A 78 11.77 -6.86 -1.76
N SER A 79 10.55 -6.39 -1.96
CA SER A 79 9.47 -6.57 -1.01
C SER A 79 9.05 -8.04 -0.95
N GLY A 80 8.87 -8.63 -2.11
CA GLY A 80 8.36 -9.99 -2.23
C GLY A 80 6.88 -10.10 -1.84
N VAL A 81 6.30 -11.24 -2.14
CA VAL A 81 4.91 -11.56 -1.80
C VAL A 81 4.66 -11.46 -0.28
N GLU A 82 5.64 -11.85 0.52
CA GLU A 82 5.53 -11.81 1.98
C GLU A 82 5.23 -10.41 2.52
N THR A 83 5.86 -9.39 1.94
CA THR A 83 5.59 -8.01 2.35
C THR A 83 4.16 -7.60 2.01
N PHE A 84 3.66 -7.98 0.83
CA PHE A 84 2.26 -7.72 0.47
C PHE A 84 1.30 -8.38 1.47
N ASN A 85 1.56 -9.63 1.85
CA ASN A 85 0.74 -10.33 2.83
C ASN A 85 0.78 -9.64 4.21
N LYS A 86 1.96 -9.17 4.64
CA LYS A 86 2.10 -8.40 5.88
C LYS A 86 1.34 -7.08 5.85
N ILE A 87 1.32 -6.40 4.70
CA ILE A 87 0.53 -5.17 4.54
C ILE A 87 -0.95 -5.47 4.72
N LEU A 88 -1.44 -6.54 4.10
CA LEU A 88 -2.83 -6.94 4.25
C LEU A 88 -3.17 -7.33 5.70
N ASP A 89 -2.26 -8.00 6.40
CA ASP A 89 -2.41 -8.32 7.82
C ASP A 89 -2.49 -7.06 8.68
N PHE A 90 -1.66 -6.06 8.40
CA PHE A 90 -1.69 -4.77 9.09
C PHE A 90 -3.04 -4.05 8.88
N ILE A 91 -3.51 -4.01 7.64
CA ILE A 91 -4.80 -3.39 7.32
C ILE A 91 -5.92 -4.12 8.07
N GLU A 92 -5.94 -5.44 8.04
CA GLU A 92 -6.94 -6.25 8.73
C GLU A 92 -6.94 -6.01 10.24
N LYS A 93 -5.76 -5.98 10.85
CA LYS A 93 -5.58 -5.71 12.29
C LYS A 93 -6.21 -4.39 12.72
N TRP A 94 -6.01 -3.34 11.94
CA TRP A 94 -6.46 -2.00 12.32
C TRP A 94 -7.86 -1.64 11.83
N SER A 95 -8.39 -2.34 10.81
CA SER A 95 -9.67 -2.01 10.16
C SER A 95 -10.86 -2.00 11.12
N ASN A 96 -10.80 -2.79 12.19
CA ASN A 96 -11.86 -2.84 13.20
C ASN A 96 -11.68 -1.82 14.32
N GLN A 97 -10.50 -1.21 14.42
CA GLN A 97 -10.14 -0.33 15.52
C GLN A 97 -10.11 1.14 15.12
N ARG A 98 -9.67 1.44 13.90
CA ARG A 98 -9.42 2.81 13.43
C ARG A 98 -9.79 2.98 11.97
N LYS A 99 -9.90 4.22 11.54
CA LYS A 99 -9.83 4.55 10.12
C LYS A 99 -8.41 4.27 9.64
N ILE A 100 -8.27 3.84 8.39
CA ILE A 100 -6.96 3.57 7.80
C ILE A 100 -6.79 4.45 6.58
N LEU A 101 -5.68 5.19 6.50
CA LEU A 101 -5.25 5.85 5.29
C LEU A 101 -4.14 5.02 4.64
N ILE A 102 -4.39 4.54 3.44
CA ILE A 102 -3.36 3.97 2.56
C ILE A 102 -3.02 5.05 1.55
N HIS A 103 -1.79 5.56 1.56
CA HIS A 103 -1.38 6.60 0.64
C HIS A 103 -0.06 6.30 -0.04
N CYS A 104 0.14 6.90 -1.20
CA CYS A 104 1.42 7.03 -1.86
C CYS A 104 1.57 8.49 -2.28
N ASP A 105 2.43 8.82 -3.24
CA ASP A 105 2.64 10.23 -3.59
C ASP A 105 1.42 10.81 -4.32
N GLN A 106 0.94 10.16 -5.36
CA GLN A 106 -0.14 10.67 -6.23
C GLN A 106 -1.47 9.92 -6.09
N GLY A 107 -1.51 8.81 -5.36
CA GLY A 107 -2.74 8.04 -5.17
C GLY A 107 -3.26 7.33 -6.42
N GLN A 108 -2.41 7.10 -7.42
CA GLN A 108 -2.83 6.50 -8.70
C GLN A 108 -2.47 5.03 -8.84
N SER A 109 -1.38 4.57 -8.24
CA SER A 109 -0.83 3.24 -8.47
C SER A 109 -0.64 2.44 -7.19
N ARG A 110 0.33 2.80 -6.34
CA ARG A 110 0.73 2.01 -5.15
C ARG A 110 -0.38 1.88 -4.11
N SER A 111 -0.91 3.00 -3.65
CA SER A 111 -1.95 2.97 -2.62
C SER A 111 -3.26 2.33 -3.08
N PRO A 112 -3.78 2.64 -4.28
CA PRO A 112 -5.01 1.96 -4.71
C PRO A 112 -4.80 0.47 -5.00
N THR A 113 -3.61 0.04 -5.42
CA THR A 113 -3.33 -1.41 -5.58
C THR A 113 -3.46 -2.15 -4.25
N LEU A 114 -2.99 -1.56 -3.15
CA LEU A 114 -3.16 -2.17 -1.82
C LEU A 114 -4.64 -2.23 -1.40
N GLY A 115 -5.39 -1.20 -1.73
CA GLY A 115 -6.84 -1.20 -1.49
C GLY A 115 -7.56 -2.28 -2.29
N LEU A 116 -7.23 -2.41 -3.57
CA LEU A 116 -7.75 -3.47 -4.44
C LEU A 116 -7.45 -4.85 -3.85
N LEU A 117 -6.20 -5.09 -3.46
CA LEU A 117 -5.79 -6.37 -2.87
C LEU A 117 -6.59 -6.69 -1.61
N TYR A 118 -6.79 -5.71 -0.75
CA TYR A 118 -7.57 -5.94 0.47
C TYR A 118 -9.02 -6.30 0.18
N LEU A 119 -9.66 -5.56 -0.74
CA LEU A 119 -11.04 -5.86 -1.15
C LEU A 119 -11.16 -7.25 -1.80
N ALA A 120 -10.20 -7.62 -2.65
CA ALA A 120 -10.25 -8.89 -3.37
C ALA A 120 -9.86 -10.09 -2.48
N LYS A 121 -8.73 -9.97 -1.77
CA LYS A 121 -8.11 -11.11 -1.08
C LYS A 121 -8.65 -11.34 0.33
N ARG A 122 -9.00 -10.28 1.03
CA ARG A 122 -9.40 -10.38 2.44
C ARG A 122 -10.90 -10.25 2.61
N LEU A 123 -11.51 -9.23 2.04
CA LEU A 123 -12.96 -9.03 2.14
C LEU A 123 -13.73 -9.83 1.09
N LYS A 124 -13.12 -10.18 -0.04
CA LYS A 124 -13.76 -10.86 -1.16
C LYS A 124 -15.01 -10.12 -1.64
N SER A 125 -14.97 -8.79 -1.55
CA SER A 125 -16.06 -7.91 -1.96
C SER A 125 -15.99 -7.50 -3.43
N ILE A 126 -14.87 -7.80 -4.07
CA ILE A 126 -14.68 -7.73 -5.53
C ILE A 126 -14.10 -9.06 -6.01
N ALA A 127 -14.05 -9.27 -7.33
CA ALA A 127 -13.51 -10.49 -7.92
C ALA A 127 -12.11 -10.81 -7.38
N ASN A 128 -11.85 -12.08 -7.06
CA ASN A 128 -10.56 -12.53 -6.55
C ASN A 128 -9.94 -13.66 -7.36
N ASP A 129 -10.53 -14.02 -8.49
CA ASP A 129 -10.03 -15.07 -9.38
C ASP A 129 -8.80 -14.62 -10.19
N SER A 130 -8.75 -13.32 -10.56
CA SER A 130 -7.62 -12.75 -11.28
C SER A 130 -7.46 -11.26 -10.98
N PHE A 131 -6.24 -10.76 -11.17
CA PHE A 131 -5.98 -9.32 -11.08
C PHE A 131 -6.82 -8.53 -12.10
N GLY A 132 -6.93 -9.03 -13.34
CA GLY A 132 -7.70 -8.36 -14.38
C GLY A 132 -9.17 -8.16 -14.00
N ASN A 133 -9.82 -9.19 -13.48
CA ASN A 133 -11.21 -9.11 -13.04
C ASN A 133 -11.35 -8.21 -11.81
N ALA A 134 -10.46 -8.32 -10.85
CA ALA A 134 -10.45 -7.43 -9.69
C ALA A 134 -10.28 -5.96 -10.10
N LYS A 135 -9.37 -5.68 -11.02
CA LYS A 135 -9.13 -4.34 -11.55
C LYS A 135 -10.38 -3.76 -12.23
N ASN A 136 -11.06 -4.57 -13.04
CA ASN A 136 -12.26 -4.14 -13.75
C ASN A 136 -13.38 -3.70 -12.79
N GLU A 137 -13.51 -4.36 -11.66
CA GLU A 137 -14.47 -3.96 -10.63
C GLU A 137 -13.95 -2.79 -9.81
N PHE A 138 -12.66 -2.76 -9.48
CA PHE A 138 -12.07 -1.73 -8.65
C PHE A 138 -12.07 -0.35 -9.32
N ILE A 139 -11.90 -0.25 -10.63
CA ILE A 139 -11.93 1.05 -11.32
C ILE A 139 -13.31 1.73 -11.25
N LYS A 140 -14.37 0.99 -10.99
CA LYS A 140 -15.71 1.57 -10.76
C LYS A 140 -15.78 2.25 -9.39
N ILE A 141 -15.00 1.75 -8.42
CA ILE A 141 -14.89 2.31 -7.07
C ILE A 141 -13.89 3.46 -7.04
N TYR A 142 -12.77 3.28 -7.75
CA TYR A 142 -11.64 4.21 -7.77
C TYR A 142 -11.24 4.51 -9.22
N PRO A 143 -11.92 5.46 -9.89
CA PRO A 143 -11.72 5.72 -11.32
C PRO A 143 -10.31 6.19 -11.72
N ASN A 144 -9.59 6.82 -10.79
CA ASN A 144 -8.24 7.31 -11.04
C ASN A 144 -7.15 6.23 -10.94
N TYR A 145 -7.54 4.97 -10.77
CA TYR A 145 -6.59 3.87 -10.69
C TYR A 145 -5.85 3.67 -12.00
N LEU A 146 -4.56 3.89 -11.97
CA LEU A 146 -3.64 3.65 -13.09
C LEU A 146 -2.51 2.76 -12.58
N PRO A 147 -2.71 1.43 -12.53
CA PRO A 147 -1.67 0.54 -12.10
C PRO A 147 -0.50 0.58 -13.08
N SER A 148 0.70 0.71 -12.53
CA SER A 148 1.96 0.66 -13.29
C SER A 148 2.65 -0.67 -13.00
N GLY A 149 3.95 -0.67 -12.80
CA GLY A 149 4.70 -1.87 -12.48
C GLY A 149 4.21 -2.64 -11.25
N ILE A 150 3.62 -1.96 -10.25
CA ILE A 150 3.03 -2.68 -9.12
C ILE A 150 1.83 -3.54 -9.57
N GLY A 151 1.04 -3.07 -10.51
CA GLY A 151 -0.04 -3.87 -11.08
C GLY A 151 0.47 -5.10 -11.80
N ASP A 152 1.54 -4.97 -12.59
CA ASP A 152 2.17 -6.09 -13.26
C ASP A 152 2.73 -7.12 -12.28
N TYR A 153 3.38 -6.63 -11.21
CA TYR A 153 3.90 -7.50 -10.14
C TYR A 153 2.77 -8.28 -9.45
N VAL A 154 1.69 -7.61 -9.12
CA VAL A 154 0.53 -8.23 -8.47
C VAL A 154 -0.14 -9.23 -9.39
N ASP A 155 -0.29 -8.91 -10.68
CA ASP A 155 -0.83 -9.85 -11.68
C ASP A 155 -0.01 -11.13 -11.75
N GLN A 156 1.31 -11.01 -11.86
CA GLN A 156 2.24 -12.13 -11.91
C GLN A 156 2.22 -13.00 -10.65
N ASN A 157 1.89 -12.42 -9.50
CA ASN A 157 1.93 -13.07 -8.20
C ASN A 157 0.53 -13.21 -7.56
N TRP A 158 -0.51 -13.08 -8.36
CA TRP A 158 -1.89 -13.01 -7.85
C TRP A 158 -2.25 -14.14 -6.89
N ASN A 159 -1.93 -15.37 -7.27
CA ASN A 159 -2.29 -16.54 -6.46
C ASN A 159 -1.42 -16.73 -5.21
N LYS A 160 -0.30 -16.04 -5.13
CA LYS A 160 0.62 -16.12 -3.98
C LYS A 160 0.31 -15.05 -2.92
N ILE A 161 -0.37 -13.99 -3.31
CA ILE A 161 -0.82 -12.94 -2.39
C ILE A 161 -2.16 -13.40 -1.79
N VAL A 162 -2.17 -13.56 -0.49
CA VAL A 162 -3.30 -14.15 0.23
C VAL A 162 -3.73 -13.31 1.43
#